data_f8f244092540a8b55b7fee6ac4a67e24
#
_entry.id   f8f244092540a8b55b7fee6ac4a67e24
#
_cell.length_a   1.000
_cell.length_b   1.000
_cell.length_c   1.000
_cell.angle_alpha   90.00
_cell.angle_beta   90.00
_cell.angle_gamma   90.00
#
_symmetry.space_group_name_H-M   'P 1'
#
loop_
_entity.id
_entity.type
_entity.pdbx_description
1 polymer ?
#
loop_
_entity_poly.entity_id
_entity_poly.type
_entity_poly.pdbx_seq_one_letter_code
_entity_poly.pdbx_strand_id
1 'polypeptide(L)'
;QKVPPSLSTVQRVVKFSNISLHFDSSIKSLAIDVDGAIAVTTSHSSHVVDHVIFATGYRTDLTLRPELGELAPHIRFWSDRIPVHSAAFALEGYPELSADFSLIEQEAGACPILSRVHLFTHAALMSQGKLTGDIPGVGLGAERLARGIVERLYASDFAGQLSAVKGFDLHEVQGDEWADI
;
A
#
# COMPACT_ATOMS: atom_id res chain seq x y z
N GLN A 1 -5.71 -2.84 11.84
CA GLN A 1 -5.76 -3.89 12.86
C GLN A 1 -4.34 -4.17 13.35
N LYS A 2 -4.05 -3.86 14.63
CA LYS A 2 -2.78 -4.26 15.24
C LYS A 2 -2.82 -5.78 15.41
N VAL A 3 -1.97 -6.48 14.67
CA VAL A 3 -1.80 -7.93 14.84
C VAL A 3 -0.92 -8.13 16.07
N PRO A 4 -1.39 -8.84 17.11
CA PRO A 4 -0.57 -9.11 18.28
C PRO A 4 0.66 -9.96 17.88
N PRO A 5 1.78 -9.82 18.57
CA PRO A 5 2.93 -10.68 18.35
C PRO A 5 2.56 -12.14 18.61
N SER A 6 3.20 -13.06 17.90
CA SER A 6 2.95 -14.48 18.11
C SER A 6 3.37 -14.90 19.52
N LEU A 7 2.68 -15.88 20.11
CA LEU A 7 3.00 -16.42 21.42
C LEU A 7 4.46 -16.87 21.50
N SER A 8 4.98 -17.50 20.45
CA SER A 8 6.36 -17.94 20.37
C SER A 8 7.36 -16.78 20.46
N THR A 9 7.04 -15.64 19.85
CA THR A 9 7.87 -14.43 19.96
C THR A 9 7.89 -13.90 21.39
N VAL A 10 6.72 -13.80 22.03
CA VAL A 10 6.63 -13.38 23.43
C VAL A 10 7.40 -14.31 24.34
N GLN A 11 7.21 -15.63 24.20
CA GLN A 11 7.92 -16.65 24.98
C GLN A 11 9.44 -16.62 24.80
N ARG A 12 9.94 -16.21 23.64
CA ARG A 12 11.38 -16.02 23.42
C ARG A 12 11.90 -14.79 24.16
N VAL A 13 11.16 -13.68 24.11
CA VAL A 13 11.58 -12.42 24.74
C VAL A 13 11.59 -12.54 26.26
N VAL A 14 10.56 -13.13 26.88
CA VAL A 14 10.45 -13.22 28.34
C VAL A 14 11.49 -14.15 28.99
N LYS A 15 12.23 -14.92 28.18
CA LYS A 15 13.35 -15.75 28.69
C LYS A 15 14.59 -14.94 29.07
N PHE A 16 14.69 -13.70 28.61
CA PHE A 16 15.84 -12.85 28.85
C PHE A 16 15.56 -11.93 30.04
N SER A 17 16.38 -12.09 31.09
CA SER A 17 16.25 -11.29 32.31
C SER A 17 16.72 -9.85 32.17
N ASN A 18 17.45 -9.55 31.10
CA ASN A 18 17.98 -8.21 30.78
C ASN A 18 17.07 -7.39 29.88
N ILE A 19 15.83 -7.82 29.64
CA ILE A 19 14.82 -7.08 28.86
C ILE A 19 13.76 -6.51 29.80
N SER A 20 13.51 -5.22 29.70
CA SER A 20 12.43 -4.51 30.39
C SER A 20 11.43 -3.99 29.40
N LEU A 21 10.13 -4.21 29.66
CA LEU A 21 9.03 -3.72 28.82
C LEU A 21 8.36 -2.54 29.53
N HIS A 22 8.24 -1.43 28.83
CA HIS A 22 7.58 -0.22 29.31
C HIS A 22 6.37 0.05 28.41
N PHE A 23 5.17 -0.23 28.93
CA PHE A 23 3.91 0.02 28.23
C PHE A 23 3.43 1.45 28.48
N ASP A 24 2.66 1.99 27.54
CA ASP A 24 2.09 3.35 27.60
C ASP A 24 3.12 4.48 27.80
N SER A 25 4.38 4.19 27.50
CA SER A 25 5.53 5.06 27.68
C SER A 25 5.89 5.75 26.36
N SER A 26 5.29 6.91 26.09
CA SER A 26 5.63 7.73 24.93
C SER A 26 6.97 8.41 25.13
N ILE A 27 7.86 8.36 24.14
CA ILE A 27 9.10 9.15 24.13
C ILE A 27 8.72 10.63 23.97
N LYS A 28 9.22 11.47 24.86
CA LYS A 28 9.00 12.92 24.89
C LYS A 28 10.19 13.69 24.31
N SER A 29 11.40 13.26 24.67
CA SER A 29 12.62 13.86 24.15
C SER A 29 13.77 12.90 24.12
N LEU A 30 14.73 13.20 23.25
CA LEU A 30 16.05 12.57 23.18
C LEU A 30 17.09 13.67 23.30
N ALA A 31 18.11 13.46 24.11
CA ALA A 31 19.24 14.38 24.26
C ALA A 31 20.54 13.58 24.32
N ILE A 32 21.62 14.16 23.82
CA ILE A 32 22.96 13.60 23.98
C ILE A 32 23.52 14.09 25.32
N ASP A 33 23.94 13.17 26.15
CA ASP A 33 24.60 13.47 27.42
C ASP A 33 26.07 13.84 27.20
N VAL A 34 26.71 14.38 28.26
CA VAL A 34 28.11 14.85 28.23
C VAL A 34 29.11 13.73 27.88
N ASP A 35 28.77 12.49 28.17
CA ASP A 35 29.58 11.29 27.89
C ASP A 35 29.25 10.64 26.51
N GLY A 36 28.39 11.29 25.71
CA GLY A 36 27.96 10.78 24.39
C GLY A 36 26.85 9.74 24.46
N ALA A 37 26.35 9.37 25.64
CA ALA A 37 25.20 8.52 25.83
C ALA A 37 23.90 9.27 25.47
N ILE A 38 22.81 8.54 25.22
CA ILE A 38 21.52 9.11 24.84
C ILE A 38 20.57 9.09 26.03
N ALA A 39 20.22 10.27 26.53
CA ALA A 39 19.16 10.42 27.51
C ALA A 39 17.79 10.37 26.82
N VAL A 40 17.01 9.34 27.13
CA VAL A 40 15.64 9.13 26.62
C VAL A 40 14.67 9.49 27.73
N THR A 41 13.89 10.53 27.53
CA THR A 41 12.80 10.91 28.45
C THR A 41 11.47 10.40 27.89
N THR A 42 10.77 9.62 28.69
CA THR A 42 9.42 9.13 28.36
C THR A 42 8.35 9.86 29.19
N SER A 43 7.08 9.50 28.97
CA SER A 43 5.97 10.03 29.79
C SER A 43 6.07 9.65 31.27
N HIS A 44 6.83 8.61 31.62
CA HIS A 44 6.87 8.05 32.97
C HIS A 44 8.26 7.95 33.61
N SER A 45 9.32 7.97 32.77
CA SER A 45 10.68 7.72 33.25
C SER A 45 11.71 8.36 32.33
N SER A 46 12.97 8.39 32.81
CA SER A 46 14.13 8.73 32.01
C SER A 46 15.13 7.61 32.05
N HIS A 47 15.76 7.34 30.92
CA HIS A 47 16.75 6.29 30.75
C HIS A 47 17.98 6.84 30.03
N VAL A 48 19.16 6.37 30.39
CA VAL A 48 20.40 6.65 29.65
C VAL A 48 20.78 5.36 28.92
N VAL A 49 20.99 5.45 27.63
CA VAL A 49 21.26 4.30 26.76
C VAL A 49 22.34 4.62 25.72
N ASP A 50 23.03 3.60 25.24
CA ASP A 50 24.04 3.75 24.20
C ASP A 50 23.41 3.82 22.80
N HIS A 51 22.26 3.16 22.62
CA HIS A 51 21.59 3.08 21.32
C HIS A 51 20.08 3.19 21.46
N VAL A 52 19.44 3.83 20.48
CA VAL A 52 17.99 3.87 20.33
C VAL A 52 17.61 3.32 18.97
N ILE A 53 16.71 2.33 18.95
CA ILE A 53 16.18 1.73 17.72
C ILE A 53 14.70 2.08 17.62
N PHE A 54 14.34 2.87 16.60
CA PHE A 54 12.96 3.21 16.31
C PHE A 54 12.31 2.11 15.45
N ALA A 55 11.45 1.32 16.07
CA ALA A 55 10.63 0.32 15.38
C ALA A 55 9.14 0.73 15.39
N THR A 56 8.87 2.00 15.09
CA THR A 56 7.55 2.64 15.26
C THR A 56 6.56 2.38 14.13
N GLY A 57 6.99 1.64 13.09
CA GLY A 57 6.19 1.37 11.91
C GLY A 57 6.25 2.49 10.88
N TYR A 58 5.28 2.50 9.95
CA TYR A 58 5.21 3.46 8.86
C TYR A 58 3.98 4.36 9.01
N ARG A 59 4.15 5.60 8.61
CA ARG A 59 3.06 6.54 8.34
C ARG A 59 2.91 6.67 6.84
N THR A 60 1.71 6.47 6.34
CA THR A 60 1.39 6.75 4.94
C THR A 60 1.16 8.24 4.79
N ASP A 61 1.95 8.86 3.92
CA ASP A 61 1.84 10.28 3.62
C ASP A 61 2.22 10.48 2.14
N LEU A 62 1.22 10.70 1.29
CA LEU A 62 1.43 10.88 -0.14
C LEU A 62 2.01 12.25 -0.49
N THR A 63 1.95 13.23 0.43
CA THR A 63 2.54 14.55 0.20
C THR A 63 4.08 14.52 0.18
N LEU A 64 4.66 13.47 0.77
CA LEU A 64 6.11 13.24 0.74
C LEU A 64 6.59 12.59 -0.57
N ARG A 65 5.68 12.39 -1.53
CA ARG A 65 5.98 11.81 -2.83
C ARG A 65 5.94 12.90 -3.90
N PRO A 66 7.10 13.44 -4.31
CA PRO A 66 7.14 14.53 -5.29
C PRO A 66 6.53 14.13 -6.64
N GLU A 67 6.57 12.84 -7.00
CA GLU A 67 5.96 12.30 -8.21
C GLU A 67 4.43 12.40 -8.23
N LEU A 68 3.79 12.60 -7.07
CA LEU A 68 2.35 12.77 -6.92
C LEU A 68 1.95 14.22 -6.61
N GLY A 69 2.90 15.15 -6.59
CA GLY A 69 2.68 16.52 -6.09
C GLY A 69 1.49 17.25 -6.72
N GLU A 70 1.36 17.19 -8.04
CA GLU A 70 0.23 17.81 -8.76
C GLU A 70 -1.07 16.99 -8.67
N LEU A 71 -0.97 15.69 -8.43
CA LEU A 71 -2.11 14.78 -8.37
C LEU A 71 -2.71 14.68 -6.97
N ALA A 72 -1.88 14.89 -5.94
CA ALA A 72 -2.25 14.68 -4.54
C ALA A 72 -3.53 15.43 -4.11
N PRO A 73 -3.79 16.69 -4.52
CA PRO A 73 -5.01 17.42 -4.16
C PRO A 73 -6.30 16.80 -4.71
N HIS A 74 -6.20 15.96 -5.74
CA HIS A 74 -7.34 15.35 -6.40
C HIS A 74 -7.62 13.92 -5.94
N ILE A 75 -6.74 13.35 -5.09
CA ILE A 75 -6.85 11.98 -4.61
C ILE A 75 -7.90 11.91 -3.50
N ARG A 76 -8.81 10.94 -3.61
CA ARG A 76 -9.75 10.62 -2.54
C ARG A 76 -9.09 9.76 -1.48
N PHE A 77 -9.25 10.14 -0.21
CA PHE A 77 -8.74 9.43 0.94
C PHE A 77 -9.86 8.74 1.72
N TRP A 78 -9.51 7.70 2.46
CA TRP A 78 -10.47 7.03 3.35
C TRP A 78 -11.00 7.95 4.45
N SER A 79 -10.22 8.93 4.89
CA SER A 79 -10.65 9.97 5.83
C SER A 79 -11.84 10.78 5.34
N ASP A 80 -11.97 10.96 4.03
CA ASP A 80 -13.06 11.74 3.42
C ASP A 80 -14.42 11.05 3.55
N ARG A 81 -14.42 9.73 3.80
CA ARG A 81 -15.64 8.91 3.93
C ARG A 81 -16.08 8.67 5.37
N ILE A 82 -15.22 8.88 6.35
CA ILE A 82 -15.46 8.52 7.73
C ILE A 82 -15.64 9.78 8.56
N PRO A 83 -16.78 9.95 9.28
CA PRO A 83 -16.99 11.09 10.14
C PRO A 83 -15.89 11.22 11.21
N VAL A 84 -15.48 12.44 11.48
CA VAL A 84 -14.30 12.86 12.27
C VAL A 84 -14.25 12.33 13.71
N HIS A 85 -15.27 11.64 14.21
CA HIS A 85 -15.42 11.34 15.64
C HIS A 85 -14.85 10.00 16.12
N SER A 86 -14.26 9.18 15.25
CA SER A 86 -13.68 7.91 15.70
C SER A 86 -12.49 7.50 14.84
N ALA A 87 -11.35 7.24 15.45
CA ALA A 87 -10.18 6.58 14.86
C ALA A 87 -9.71 7.09 13.47
N ALA A 88 -10.25 8.21 12.97
CA ALA A 88 -9.96 8.80 11.66
C ALA A 88 -8.46 9.12 11.48
N PHE A 89 -7.76 9.47 12.57
CA PHE A 89 -6.31 9.68 12.56
C PHE A 89 -5.51 8.50 12.01
N ALA A 90 -6.01 7.27 12.17
CA ALA A 90 -5.34 6.08 11.64
C ALA A 90 -5.55 5.91 10.13
N LEU A 91 -6.49 6.62 9.52
CA LEU A 91 -6.89 6.54 8.11
C LEU A 91 -6.42 7.75 7.30
N GLU A 92 -5.98 8.80 7.98
CA GLU A 92 -5.34 9.95 7.32
C GLU A 92 -4.15 9.47 6.48
N GLY A 93 -4.07 9.92 5.25
CA GLY A 93 -2.98 9.56 4.34
C GLY A 93 -3.16 8.24 3.59
N TYR A 94 -4.19 7.41 3.89
CA TYR A 94 -4.48 6.24 3.09
C TYR A 94 -5.44 6.59 1.95
N PRO A 95 -5.00 6.48 0.68
CA PRO A 95 -5.88 6.74 -0.46
C PRO A 95 -6.92 5.63 -0.61
N GLU A 96 -8.10 6.00 -1.07
CA GLU A 96 -9.06 5.03 -1.58
C GLU A 96 -8.62 4.58 -2.96
N LEU A 97 -8.49 3.28 -3.16
CA LEU A 97 -8.07 2.68 -4.43
C LEU A 97 -9.18 1.80 -4.98
N SER A 98 -9.25 1.74 -6.30
CA SER A 98 -10.09 0.78 -7.00
C SER A 98 -9.54 -0.65 -6.90
N ALA A 99 -10.29 -1.63 -7.40
CA ALA A 99 -9.93 -3.04 -7.32
C ALA A 99 -8.58 -3.36 -7.99
N ASP A 100 -8.15 -2.59 -8.97
CA ASP A 100 -6.88 -2.70 -9.68
C ASP A 100 -5.79 -1.76 -9.14
N PHE A 101 -5.94 -1.30 -7.90
CA PHE A 101 -5.00 -0.39 -7.20
C PHE A 101 -4.91 1.01 -7.80
N SER A 102 -5.75 1.39 -8.77
CA SER A 102 -5.72 2.74 -9.30
C SER A 102 -6.28 3.74 -8.29
N LEU A 103 -5.74 4.96 -8.33
CA LEU A 103 -6.22 6.08 -7.55
C LEU A 103 -7.65 6.47 -7.98
N ILE A 104 -8.41 6.96 -7.01
CA ILE A 104 -9.77 7.44 -7.23
C ILE A 104 -9.82 8.94 -7.01
N GLU A 105 -10.55 9.64 -7.89
CA GLU A 105 -10.75 11.08 -7.77
C GLU A 105 -11.60 11.44 -6.56
N GLN A 106 -11.26 12.54 -5.90
CA GLN A 106 -12.08 13.14 -4.85
C GLN A 106 -13.37 13.68 -5.44
N GLU A 107 -13.28 14.42 -6.54
CA GLU A 107 -14.42 14.90 -7.35
C GLU A 107 -14.35 14.25 -8.73
N ALA A 108 -15.44 13.64 -9.14
CA ALA A 108 -15.52 12.93 -10.41
C ALA A 108 -15.25 13.86 -11.60
N GLY A 109 -14.29 13.49 -12.44
CA GLY A 109 -13.90 14.24 -13.63
C GLY A 109 -12.89 15.37 -13.38
N ALA A 110 -12.47 15.60 -12.12
CA ALA A 110 -11.50 16.65 -11.80
C ALA A 110 -10.06 16.28 -12.22
N CYS A 111 -9.73 15.00 -12.22
CA CYS A 111 -8.40 14.51 -12.57
C CYS A 111 -8.42 13.08 -13.13
N PRO A 112 -8.96 12.85 -14.34
CA PRO A 112 -9.19 11.50 -14.91
C PRO A 112 -7.93 10.64 -15.03
N ILE A 113 -6.74 11.25 -15.07
CA ILE A 113 -5.46 10.56 -15.13
C ILE A 113 -5.22 9.67 -13.92
N LEU A 114 -5.83 9.95 -12.75
CA LEU A 114 -5.71 9.16 -11.54
C LEU A 114 -6.11 7.70 -11.75
N SER A 115 -7.06 7.45 -12.63
CA SER A 115 -7.47 6.09 -12.99
C SER A 115 -6.36 5.26 -13.66
N ARG A 116 -5.26 5.90 -14.11
CA ARG A 116 -4.09 5.26 -14.72
C ARG A 116 -2.88 5.21 -13.77
N VAL A 117 -3.02 5.75 -12.56
CA VAL A 117 -1.96 5.74 -11.55
C VAL A 117 -2.29 4.68 -10.52
N HIS A 118 -1.47 3.65 -10.44
CA HIS A 118 -1.67 2.51 -9.55
C HIS A 118 -0.67 2.55 -8.39
N LEU A 119 -1.16 2.41 -7.15
CA LEU A 119 -0.33 2.36 -5.95
C LEU A 119 -0.22 0.93 -5.43
N PHE A 120 0.92 0.28 -5.75
CA PHE A 120 1.24 -1.06 -5.23
C PHE A 120 2.27 -0.94 -4.10
N THR A 121 1.87 -0.31 -3.00
CA THR A 121 2.71 0.00 -1.83
C THR A 121 1.91 -0.21 -0.55
N HIS A 122 2.55 0.02 0.61
CA HIS A 122 1.86 -0.01 1.91
C HIS A 122 0.64 0.94 1.96
N ALA A 123 0.62 2.01 1.16
CA ALA A 123 -0.52 2.92 1.07
C ALA A 123 -1.82 2.24 0.61
N ALA A 124 -1.73 1.09 -0.08
CA ALA A 124 -2.88 0.32 -0.53
C ALA A 124 -3.55 -0.51 0.59
N LEU A 125 -2.97 -0.59 1.79
CA LEU A 125 -3.40 -1.48 2.86
C LEU A 125 -4.89 -1.35 3.20
N MET A 126 -5.43 -0.14 3.24
CA MET A 126 -6.82 0.10 3.61
C MET A 126 -7.81 -0.33 2.53
N SER A 127 -7.42 -0.21 1.26
CA SER A 127 -8.25 -0.58 0.11
C SER A 127 -8.13 -2.05 -0.27
N GLN A 128 -6.93 -2.63 -0.15
CA GLN A 128 -6.57 -3.94 -0.69
C GLN A 128 -6.14 -4.95 0.37
N GLY A 129 -6.17 -4.56 1.66
CA GLY A 129 -5.64 -5.42 2.72
C GLY A 129 -4.13 -5.66 2.57
N LYS A 130 -3.67 -6.85 2.93
CA LYS A 130 -2.24 -7.18 2.97
C LYS A 130 -1.63 -7.58 1.62
N LEU A 131 -2.30 -7.30 0.51
CA LEU A 131 -1.83 -7.73 -0.83
C LEU A 131 -0.55 -7.03 -1.30
N THR A 132 -0.18 -5.92 -0.68
CA THR A 132 1.00 -5.13 -1.07
C THR A 132 2.12 -5.10 -0.03
N GLY A 133 1.90 -5.64 1.16
CA GLY A 133 2.84 -5.52 2.27
C GLY A 133 3.14 -6.82 3.00
N ASP A 134 2.52 -7.93 2.59
CA ASP A 134 2.71 -9.24 3.19
C ASP A 134 3.26 -10.21 2.15
N ILE A 135 4.37 -10.89 2.46
CA ILE A 135 5.04 -11.80 1.52
C ILE A 135 4.07 -12.83 0.91
N PRO A 136 3.18 -13.49 1.69
CA PRO A 136 2.20 -14.41 1.11
C PRO A 136 1.17 -13.75 0.20
N GLY A 137 0.86 -12.48 0.41
CA GLY A 137 -0.18 -11.77 -0.33
C GLY A 137 0.30 -11.09 -1.61
N VAL A 138 1.59 -10.77 -1.69
CA VAL A 138 2.15 -9.92 -2.77
C VAL A 138 1.96 -10.52 -4.17
N GLY A 139 2.06 -11.85 -4.30
CA GLY A 139 1.84 -12.53 -5.58
C GLY A 139 0.40 -12.36 -6.08
N LEU A 140 -0.58 -12.56 -5.22
CA LEU A 140 -2.01 -12.35 -5.54
C LEU A 140 -2.32 -10.88 -5.86
N GLY A 141 -1.69 -9.97 -5.13
CA GLY A 141 -1.80 -8.53 -5.40
C GLY A 141 -1.26 -8.15 -6.77
N ALA A 142 -0.07 -8.64 -7.12
CA ALA A 142 0.56 -8.39 -8.42
C ALA A 142 -0.29 -8.96 -9.58
N GLU A 143 -0.83 -10.16 -9.44
CA GLU A 143 -1.74 -10.76 -10.42
C GLU A 143 -3.00 -9.91 -10.61
N ARG A 144 -3.63 -9.44 -9.52
CA ARG A 144 -4.80 -8.57 -9.58
C ARG A 144 -4.50 -7.25 -10.29
N LEU A 145 -3.37 -6.62 -9.96
CA LEU A 145 -2.92 -5.39 -10.61
C LEU A 145 -2.72 -5.60 -12.11
N ALA A 146 -1.95 -6.62 -12.48
CA ALA A 146 -1.65 -6.92 -13.87
C ALA A 146 -2.93 -7.19 -14.68
N ARG A 147 -3.85 -8.00 -14.14
CA ARG A 147 -5.14 -8.29 -14.77
C ARG A 147 -5.96 -7.02 -14.98
N GLY A 148 -6.09 -6.17 -13.96
CA GLY A 148 -6.84 -4.92 -14.07
C GLY A 148 -6.25 -3.96 -15.11
N ILE A 149 -4.93 -3.86 -15.23
CA ILE A 149 -4.27 -3.07 -16.27
C ILE A 149 -4.58 -3.66 -17.66
N VAL A 150 -4.45 -4.98 -17.85
CA VAL A 150 -4.72 -5.64 -19.12
C VAL A 150 -6.18 -5.47 -19.54
N GLU A 151 -7.13 -5.63 -18.63
CA GLU A 151 -8.56 -5.43 -18.90
C GLU A 151 -8.85 -4.00 -19.37
N ARG A 152 -8.23 -2.99 -18.75
CA ARG A 152 -8.38 -1.59 -19.17
C ARG A 152 -7.77 -1.31 -20.54
N LEU A 153 -6.58 -1.83 -20.79
CA LEU A 153 -5.92 -1.70 -22.10
C LEU A 153 -6.77 -2.36 -23.19
N TYR A 154 -7.25 -3.56 -22.95
CA TYR A 154 -8.15 -4.26 -23.87
C TYR A 154 -9.41 -3.45 -24.15
N ALA A 155 -10.06 -2.96 -23.10
CA ALA A 155 -11.28 -2.15 -23.25
C ALA A 155 -11.02 -0.84 -24.02
N SER A 156 -9.87 -0.21 -23.83
CA SER A 156 -9.53 1.02 -24.54
C SER A 156 -9.23 0.80 -26.02
N ASP A 157 -8.74 -0.38 -26.41
CA ASP A 157 -8.39 -0.75 -27.79
C ASP A 157 -9.42 -1.66 -28.46
N PHE A 158 -10.56 -1.87 -27.81
CA PHE A 158 -11.57 -2.82 -28.27
C PHE A 158 -12.02 -2.58 -29.73
N ALA A 159 -12.19 -1.33 -30.12
CA ALA A 159 -12.60 -1.00 -31.48
C ALA A 159 -11.56 -1.39 -32.52
N GLY A 160 -10.28 -1.18 -32.22
CA GLY A 160 -9.15 -1.62 -33.08
C GLY A 160 -9.08 -3.13 -33.19
N GLN A 161 -9.20 -3.83 -32.08
CA GLN A 161 -9.18 -5.30 -32.06
C GLN A 161 -10.38 -5.90 -32.81
N LEU A 162 -11.58 -5.34 -32.61
CA LEU A 162 -12.76 -5.77 -33.36
C LEU A 162 -12.59 -5.55 -34.87
N SER A 163 -11.97 -4.43 -35.27
CA SER A 163 -11.69 -4.14 -36.68
C SER A 163 -10.68 -5.15 -37.24
N ALA A 164 -9.63 -5.48 -36.48
CA ALA A 164 -8.63 -6.47 -36.89
C ALA A 164 -9.25 -7.87 -37.06
N VAL A 165 -10.13 -8.28 -36.14
CA VAL A 165 -10.85 -9.56 -36.26
C VAL A 165 -11.79 -9.57 -37.47
N LYS A 166 -12.51 -8.48 -37.73
CA LYS A 166 -13.39 -8.37 -38.90
C LYS A 166 -12.64 -8.36 -40.22
N GLY A 167 -11.42 -7.81 -40.22
CA GLY A 167 -10.56 -7.77 -41.41
C GLY A 167 -9.66 -9.01 -41.56
N PHE A 168 -9.75 -9.99 -40.65
CA PHE A 168 -8.97 -11.21 -40.72
C PHE A 168 -9.55 -12.13 -41.79
N ASP A 169 -8.81 -12.30 -42.88
CA ASP A 169 -9.17 -13.13 -44.04
C ASP A 169 -8.13 -14.22 -44.38
N LEU A 170 -7.17 -14.42 -43.48
CA LEU A 170 -6.21 -15.48 -43.64
C LEU A 170 -6.87 -16.83 -43.34
N HIS A 171 -7.01 -17.64 -44.37
CA HIS A 171 -7.46 -19.01 -44.23
C HIS A 171 -6.25 -19.93 -43.98
N GLU A 172 -6.18 -20.56 -42.82
CA GLU A 172 -5.16 -21.58 -42.51
C GLU A 172 -5.39 -22.87 -43.33
N VAL A 173 -6.66 -23.12 -43.67
CA VAL A 173 -7.09 -24.26 -44.46
C VAL A 173 -7.54 -23.74 -45.81
N GLN A 174 -6.90 -24.22 -46.88
CA GLN A 174 -7.18 -23.77 -48.27
C GLN A 174 -8.40 -24.52 -48.88
N GLY A 175 -8.86 -25.58 -48.24
CA GLY A 175 -10.03 -26.36 -48.67
C GLY A 175 -9.67 -27.53 -49.57
N ASP A 176 -8.40 -27.71 -49.88
CA ASP A 176 -7.87 -28.82 -50.70
C ASP A 176 -7.11 -29.89 -49.88
N GLU A 177 -6.94 -29.69 -48.58
CA GLU A 177 -6.24 -30.61 -47.68
C GLU A 177 -6.90 -32.00 -47.59
N TRP A 178 -8.17 -32.08 -47.98
CA TRP A 178 -8.97 -33.32 -47.97
C TRP A 178 -9.15 -33.95 -49.36
N ALA A 179 -8.52 -33.37 -50.38
CA ALA A 179 -8.72 -33.81 -51.76
C ALA A 179 -8.06 -35.19 -52.06
N ASP A 180 -7.11 -35.62 -51.23
CA ASP A 180 -6.34 -36.84 -51.41
C ASP A 180 -6.71 -37.96 -50.40
N ILE A 181 -7.89 -37.92 -49.75
CA ILE A 181 -8.33 -38.94 -48.80
C ILE A 181 -9.37 -39.88 -49.44
#